data_5480483bf9c794b7cd71da64c10ab4a4
#
_entry.id   5480483bf9c794b7cd71da64c10ab4a4
#
_cell.length_a   1.000
_cell.length_b   1.000
_cell.length_c   1.000
_cell.angle_alpha   90.00
_cell.angle_beta   90.00
_cell.angle_gamma   90.00
#
_symmetry.space_group_name_H-M   'P 1'
#
loop_
_entity.id
_entity.type
_entity.pdbx_description
1 polymer ?
#
loop_
_entity_poly.entity_id
_entity_poly.type
_entity_poly.pdbx_seq_one_letter_code
_entity_poly.pdbx_strand_id
1 'polypeptide(L)'
;MDKNEGVKNRIIKVTTELIEKYNGNTKSITARMIAEKADIGLGLINYHFGSKETLINECVQRIIGKVVTEFQMTGNYETDKERLTVCATYVFDFLFNHSAICRISILDDLQNYTENCNSVLTQQGFSLSLENNTSNNFFAEEF
;
A
#
# COMPACT_ATOMS: atom_id res chain seq x y z
N MET A 1 -23.12 -6.18 8.68
CA MET A 1 -22.21 -5.82 7.55
C MET A 1 -22.99 -4.92 6.63
N ASP A 2 -22.59 -3.67 6.53
CA ASP A 2 -23.30 -2.68 5.72
C ASP A 2 -23.18 -3.05 4.23
N LYS A 3 -24.31 -3.06 3.51
CA LYS A 3 -24.38 -3.40 2.09
C LYS A 3 -23.47 -2.51 1.24
N ASN A 4 -23.24 -1.28 1.70
CA ASN A 4 -22.39 -0.27 1.09
C ASN A 4 -20.90 -0.60 1.23
N GLU A 5 -20.48 -1.13 2.39
CA GLU A 5 -19.11 -1.58 2.64
C GLU A 5 -18.75 -2.81 1.79
N GLY A 6 -19.68 -3.70 1.58
CA GLY A 6 -19.50 -4.86 0.69
C GLY A 6 -19.21 -4.47 -0.76
N VAL A 7 -19.89 -3.44 -1.29
CA VAL A 7 -19.67 -2.92 -2.64
C VAL A 7 -18.29 -2.25 -2.73
N LYS A 8 -17.93 -1.40 -1.77
CA LYS A 8 -16.63 -0.72 -1.73
C LYS A 8 -15.47 -1.72 -1.72
N ASN A 9 -15.55 -2.74 -0.90
CA ASN A 9 -14.52 -3.78 -0.81
C ASN A 9 -14.42 -4.62 -2.09
N ARG A 10 -15.54 -4.90 -2.76
CA ARG A 10 -15.54 -5.59 -4.06
C ARG A 10 -14.86 -4.76 -5.15
N ILE A 11 -15.12 -3.45 -5.20
CA ILE A 11 -14.47 -2.53 -6.14
C ILE A 11 -12.95 -2.53 -5.91
N ILE A 12 -12.50 -2.41 -4.67
CA ILE A 12 -11.07 -2.42 -4.31
C ILE A 12 -10.42 -3.74 -4.71
N LYS A 13 -11.04 -4.87 -4.39
CA LYS A 13 -10.52 -6.19 -4.76
C LYS A 13 -10.30 -6.31 -6.27
N VAL A 14 -11.33 -5.98 -7.05
CA VAL A 14 -11.27 -6.06 -8.52
C VAL A 14 -10.23 -5.11 -9.09
N THR A 15 -10.13 -3.90 -8.53
CA THR A 15 -9.14 -2.91 -8.97
C THR A 15 -7.72 -3.39 -8.68
N THR A 16 -7.47 -3.97 -7.51
CA THR A 16 -6.18 -4.57 -7.17
C THR A 16 -5.77 -5.68 -8.15
N GLU A 17 -6.71 -6.58 -8.49
CA GLU A 17 -6.46 -7.62 -9.49
C GLU A 17 -6.14 -7.05 -10.88
N LEU A 18 -6.77 -5.94 -11.27
CA LEU A 18 -6.46 -5.25 -12.53
C LEU A 18 -5.09 -4.57 -12.49
N ILE A 19 -4.72 -3.96 -11.36
CA ILE A 19 -3.39 -3.36 -11.17
C ILE A 19 -2.30 -4.42 -11.41
N GLU A 20 -2.42 -5.59 -10.80
CA GLU A 20 -1.47 -6.70 -10.98
C GLU A 20 -1.48 -7.20 -12.43
N LYS A 21 -2.67 -7.46 -13.00
CA LYS A 21 -2.82 -7.92 -14.39
C LYS A 21 -2.15 -7.01 -15.41
N TYR A 22 -2.22 -5.70 -15.21
CA TYR A 22 -1.63 -4.69 -16.10
C TYR A 22 -0.26 -4.21 -15.64
N ASN A 23 0.36 -4.92 -14.68
CA ASN A 23 1.70 -4.63 -14.16
C ASN A 23 1.88 -3.14 -13.76
N GLY A 24 0.89 -2.59 -13.07
CA GLY A 24 0.89 -1.20 -12.61
C GLY A 24 0.71 -0.15 -13.71
N ASN A 25 0.37 -0.53 -14.94
CA ASN A 25 0.04 0.43 -15.99
C ASN A 25 -1.39 0.96 -15.82
N THR A 26 -1.54 1.97 -14.98
CA THR A 26 -2.84 2.58 -14.62
C THR A 26 -3.57 3.21 -15.79
N LYS A 27 -2.85 3.60 -16.85
CA LYS A 27 -3.45 4.16 -18.08
C LYS A 27 -4.26 3.12 -18.85
N SER A 28 -3.90 1.84 -18.75
CA SER A 28 -4.62 0.73 -19.37
C SER A 28 -5.84 0.27 -18.57
N ILE A 29 -6.01 0.77 -17.34
CA ILE A 29 -7.14 0.44 -16.47
C ILE A 29 -8.18 1.56 -16.59
N THR A 30 -9.39 1.22 -17.05
CA THR A 30 -10.50 2.19 -17.14
C THR A 30 -11.54 1.96 -16.05
N ALA A 31 -12.24 3.02 -15.64
CA ALA A 31 -13.35 2.90 -14.69
C ALA A 31 -14.44 1.93 -15.19
N ARG A 32 -14.65 1.86 -16.52
CA ARG A 32 -15.59 0.92 -17.12
C ARG A 32 -15.18 -0.53 -16.91
N MET A 33 -13.90 -0.85 -17.13
CA MET A 33 -13.39 -2.21 -16.88
C MET A 33 -13.53 -2.62 -15.42
N ILE A 34 -13.30 -1.68 -14.50
CA ILE A 34 -13.49 -1.93 -13.07
C ILE A 34 -14.97 -2.21 -12.76
N ALA A 35 -15.88 -1.36 -13.28
CA ALA A 35 -17.32 -1.49 -13.07
C ALA A 35 -17.86 -2.82 -13.62
N GLU A 36 -17.48 -3.18 -14.85
CA GLU A 36 -17.87 -4.43 -15.49
C GLU A 36 -17.35 -5.65 -14.70
N LYS A 37 -16.09 -5.65 -14.31
CA LYS A 37 -15.51 -6.77 -13.55
C LYS A 37 -16.07 -6.86 -12.13
N ALA A 38 -16.44 -5.74 -11.51
CA ALA A 38 -17.06 -5.70 -10.18
C ALA A 38 -18.57 -5.96 -10.20
N ASP A 39 -19.17 -6.08 -11.40
CA ASP A 39 -20.62 -6.20 -11.58
C ASP A 39 -21.40 -5.09 -10.86
N ILE A 40 -21.07 -3.84 -11.21
CA ILE A 40 -21.68 -2.63 -10.64
C ILE A 40 -21.94 -1.57 -11.71
N GLY A 41 -22.81 -0.62 -11.40
CA GLY A 41 -22.97 0.59 -12.21
C GLY A 41 -21.73 1.50 -12.14
N LEU A 42 -21.31 2.06 -13.27
CA LEU A 42 -20.13 2.94 -13.37
C LEU A 42 -20.17 4.11 -12.39
N GLY A 43 -21.35 4.68 -12.13
CA GLY A 43 -21.53 5.78 -11.18
C GLY A 43 -21.13 5.45 -9.74
N LEU A 44 -21.12 4.18 -9.33
CA LEU A 44 -20.73 3.77 -7.99
C LEU A 44 -19.22 3.96 -7.74
N ILE A 45 -18.38 3.92 -8.77
CA ILE A 45 -16.95 4.22 -8.61
C ILE A 45 -16.78 5.68 -8.20
N ASN A 46 -17.44 6.60 -8.93
CA ASN A 46 -17.38 8.03 -8.59
C ASN A 46 -18.06 8.33 -7.25
N TYR A 47 -19.14 7.64 -6.93
CA TYR A 47 -19.84 7.81 -5.65
C TYR A 47 -18.95 7.42 -4.45
N HIS A 48 -18.22 6.30 -4.52
CA HIS A 48 -17.41 5.81 -3.41
C HIS A 48 -16.01 6.40 -3.34
N PHE A 49 -15.42 6.78 -4.47
CA PHE A 49 -13.99 7.12 -4.56
C PHE A 49 -13.72 8.48 -5.21
N GLY A 50 -14.71 9.11 -5.81
CA GLY A 50 -14.56 10.37 -6.53
C GLY A 50 -13.94 10.22 -7.91
N SER A 51 -12.83 9.49 -8.03
CA SER A 51 -12.15 9.23 -9.30
C SER A 51 -11.52 7.83 -9.35
N LYS A 52 -11.14 7.41 -10.55
CA LYS A 52 -10.37 6.18 -10.77
C LYS A 52 -8.98 6.29 -10.12
N GLU A 53 -8.37 7.44 -10.22
CA GLU A 53 -7.04 7.72 -9.66
C GLU A 53 -7.06 7.60 -8.13
N THR A 54 -8.05 8.19 -7.48
CA THR A 54 -8.24 8.06 -6.03
C THR A 54 -8.48 6.60 -5.61
N LEU A 55 -9.28 5.85 -6.38
CA LEU A 55 -9.50 4.43 -6.14
C LEU A 55 -8.20 3.63 -6.23
N ILE A 56 -7.39 3.88 -7.27
CA ILE A 56 -6.08 3.20 -7.43
C ILE A 56 -5.17 3.50 -6.25
N ASN A 57 -5.08 4.76 -5.82
CA ASN A 57 -4.28 5.15 -4.66
C ASN A 57 -4.80 4.48 -3.37
N GLU A 58 -6.11 4.41 -3.15
CA GLU A 58 -6.66 3.68 -2.00
C GLU A 58 -6.30 2.19 -2.03
N CYS A 59 -6.27 1.55 -3.21
CA CYS A 59 -5.81 0.17 -3.34
C CYS A 59 -4.34 0.01 -2.94
N VAL A 60 -3.47 0.91 -3.42
CA VAL A 60 -2.03 0.91 -3.11
C VAL A 60 -1.80 1.11 -1.62
N GLN A 61 -2.43 2.13 -1.02
CA GLN A 61 -2.31 2.43 0.41
C GLN A 61 -2.78 1.27 1.30
N ARG A 62 -3.86 0.57 0.94
CA ARG A 62 -4.34 -0.60 1.68
C ARG A 62 -3.34 -1.76 1.66
N ILE A 63 -2.70 -2.00 0.52
CA ILE A 63 -1.69 -3.06 0.41
C ILE A 63 -0.46 -2.72 1.22
N ILE A 64 0.06 -1.50 1.09
CA ILE A 64 1.21 -1.02 1.88
C ILE A 64 0.89 -1.06 3.38
N GLY A 65 -0.27 -0.55 3.79
CA GLY A 65 -0.70 -0.56 5.18
C GLY A 65 -0.80 -1.97 5.76
N LYS A 66 -1.29 -2.95 4.99
CA LYS A 66 -1.32 -4.35 5.39
C LYS A 66 0.08 -4.91 5.61
N VAL A 67 1.01 -4.66 4.68
CA VAL A 67 2.40 -5.11 4.77
C VAL A 67 3.09 -4.55 6.02
N VAL A 68 2.94 -3.25 6.27
CA VAL A 68 3.49 -2.61 7.48
C VAL A 68 2.90 -3.22 8.75
N THR A 69 1.59 -3.48 8.78
CA THR A 69 0.92 -4.07 9.93
C THR A 69 1.36 -5.52 10.17
N GLU A 70 1.49 -6.32 9.12
CA GLU A 70 1.97 -7.70 9.20
C GLU A 70 3.40 -7.75 9.72
N PHE A 71 4.27 -6.82 9.28
CA PHE A 71 5.62 -6.71 9.81
C PHE A 71 5.65 -6.40 11.30
N GLN A 72 4.80 -5.49 11.79
CA GLN A 72 4.70 -5.15 13.22
C GLN A 72 4.28 -6.35 14.09
N MET A 73 3.53 -7.29 13.53
CA MET A 73 3.02 -8.46 14.26
C MET A 73 4.04 -9.61 14.40
N THR A 74 5.12 -9.62 13.62
CA THR A 74 5.95 -10.81 13.45
C THR A 74 7.14 -10.93 14.41
N GLY A 75 7.42 -9.96 15.33
CA GLY A 75 8.73 -10.07 15.90
C GLY A 75 9.07 -9.79 17.33
N ASN A 76 9.54 -10.85 18.01
CA ASN A 76 10.52 -10.72 19.09
C ASN A 76 11.91 -11.01 18.48
N TYR A 77 12.74 -9.99 18.34
CA TYR A 77 14.10 -10.11 17.82
C TYR A 77 15.11 -9.93 18.98
N GLU A 78 16.15 -10.75 19.02
CA GLU A 78 17.13 -10.72 20.11
C GLU A 78 18.13 -9.56 19.94
N THR A 79 18.38 -9.13 18.70
CA THR A 79 19.32 -8.04 18.39
C THR A 79 18.76 -7.08 17.35
N ASP A 80 19.24 -5.83 17.37
CA ASP A 80 18.88 -4.81 16.38
C ASP A 80 19.32 -5.22 14.95
N LYS A 81 20.45 -5.91 14.84
CA LYS A 81 20.94 -6.43 13.56
C LYS A 81 19.99 -7.47 12.97
N GLU A 82 19.51 -8.39 13.78
CA GLU A 82 18.53 -9.41 13.37
C GLU A 82 17.23 -8.74 12.91
N ARG A 83 16.71 -7.81 13.68
CA ARG A 83 15.50 -7.05 13.36
C ARG A 83 15.63 -6.28 12.05
N LEU A 84 16.73 -5.57 11.84
CA LEU A 84 17.02 -4.85 10.59
C LEU A 84 17.13 -5.81 9.40
N THR A 85 17.78 -6.96 9.58
CA THR A 85 17.91 -7.97 8.55
C THR A 85 16.56 -8.52 8.14
N VAL A 86 15.69 -8.85 9.10
CA VAL A 86 14.35 -9.36 8.84
C VAL A 86 13.49 -8.28 8.17
N CYS A 87 13.56 -7.03 8.65
CA CYS A 87 12.86 -5.90 8.04
C CYS A 87 13.29 -5.69 6.58
N ALA A 88 14.58 -5.64 6.31
CA ALA A 88 15.10 -5.47 4.96
C ALA A 88 14.69 -6.62 4.03
N THR A 89 14.77 -7.86 4.51
CA THR A 89 14.33 -9.03 3.76
C THR A 89 12.83 -8.96 3.44
N TYR A 90 12.01 -8.63 4.42
CA TYR A 90 10.56 -8.51 4.26
C TYR A 90 10.16 -7.42 3.25
N VAL A 91 10.80 -6.24 3.34
CA VAL A 91 10.59 -5.15 2.37
C VAL A 91 11.03 -5.58 0.97
N PHE A 92 12.17 -6.25 0.86
CA PHE A 92 12.70 -6.72 -0.41
C PHE A 92 11.77 -7.75 -1.07
N ASP A 93 11.30 -8.72 -0.31
CA ASP A 93 10.33 -9.72 -0.77
C ASP A 93 9.01 -9.07 -1.21
N PHE A 94 8.54 -8.05 -0.47
CA PHE A 94 7.38 -7.28 -0.88
C PHE A 94 7.60 -6.56 -2.21
N LEU A 95 8.72 -5.86 -2.38
CA LEU A 95 9.04 -5.13 -3.61
C LEU A 95 9.09 -6.07 -4.83
N PHE A 96 9.64 -7.27 -4.65
CA PHE A 96 9.70 -8.27 -5.71
C PHE A 96 8.34 -8.86 -6.06
N ASN A 97 7.57 -9.22 -5.04
CA ASN A 97 6.29 -9.90 -5.23
C ASN A 97 5.16 -8.94 -5.64
N HIS A 98 5.30 -7.63 -5.35
CA HIS A 98 4.30 -6.60 -5.63
C HIS A 98 4.83 -5.44 -6.47
N SER A 99 5.66 -5.74 -7.47
CA SER A 99 6.31 -4.73 -8.31
C SER A 99 5.32 -3.76 -8.99
N ALA A 100 4.12 -4.21 -9.33
CA ALA A 100 3.04 -3.38 -9.87
C ALA A 100 2.60 -2.28 -8.89
N ILE A 101 2.42 -2.65 -7.62
CA ILE A 101 2.02 -1.73 -6.54
C ILE A 101 3.14 -0.74 -6.24
N CYS A 102 4.37 -1.23 -6.12
CA CYS A 102 5.55 -0.39 -5.87
C CYS A 102 5.76 0.63 -6.99
N ARG A 103 5.56 0.22 -8.25
CA ARG A 103 5.66 1.12 -9.39
C ARG A 103 4.67 2.28 -9.31
N ILE A 104 3.40 2.00 -8.98
CA ILE A 104 2.38 3.05 -8.84
C ILE A 104 2.74 3.98 -7.68
N SER A 105 3.09 3.42 -6.52
CA SER A 105 3.46 4.18 -5.33
C SER A 105 4.61 5.14 -5.61
N ILE A 106 5.71 4.65 -6.18
CA ILE A 106 6.89 5.47 -6.49
C ILE A 106 6.56 6.57 -7.51
N LEU A 107 5.81 6.23 -8.58
CA LEU A 107 5.45 7.22 -9.60
C LEU A 107 4.51 8.29 -9.07
N ASP A 108 3.55 7.92 -8.22
CA ASP A 108 2.64 8.87 -7.58
C ASP A 108 3.39 9.79 -6.63
N ASP A 109 4.26 9.25 -5.79
CA ASP A 109 5.08 10.04 -4.86
C ASP A 109 6.01 11.03 -5.58
N LEU A 110 6.57 10.64 -6.75
CA LEU A 110 7.40 11.54 -7.56
C LEU A 110 6.61 12.67 -8.23
N GLN A 111 5.33 12.44 -8.54
CA GLN A 111 4.49 13.42 -9.22
C GLN A 111 3.66 14.29 -8.26
N ASN A 112 3.25 13.72 -7.14
CA ASN A 112 2.26 14.28 -6.22
C ASN A 112 2.73 14.22 -4.77
N TYR A 113 4.00 14.58 -4.51
CA TYR A 113 4.55 14.52 -3.15
C TYR A 113 3.71 15.31 -2.15
N THR A 114 3.31 14.66 -1.09
CA THR A 114 2.61 15.24 0.06
C THR A 114 3.12 14.60 1.36
N GLU A 115 2.84 15.22 2.49
CA GLU A 115 3.18 14.66 3.81
C GLU A 115 2.48 13.30 4.10
N ASN A 116 1.47 12.95 3.32
CA ASN A 116 0.72 11.70 3.42
C ASN A 116 0.94 10.78 2.21
N CYS A 117 2.01 10.98 1.44
CA CYS A 117 2.31 10.11 0.31
C CYS A 117 2.74 8.71 0.76
N ASN A 118 2.71 7.74 -0.14
CA ASN A 118 2.93 6.33 0.20
C ASN A 118 4.31 6.05 0.79
N SER A 119 5.36 6.73 0.32
CA SER A 119 6.73 6.61 0.86
C SER A 119 6.81 7.11 2.30
N VAL A 120 6.19 8.25 2.61
CA VAL A 120 6.16 8.81 3.98
C VAL A 120 5.40 7.88 4.92
N LEU A 121 4.21 7.39 4.52
CA LEU A 121 3.43 6.46 5.33
C LEU A 121 4.19 5.14 5.57
N THR A 122 4.90 4.66 4.56
CA THR A 122 5.74 3.46 4.67
C THR A 122 6.89 3.69 5.64
N GLN A 123 7.61 4.81 5.51
CA GLN A 123 8.69 5.18 6.42
C GLN A 123 8.19 5.27 7.87
N GLN A 124 7.11 5.99 8.12
CA GLN A 124 6.53 6.13 9.45
C GLN A 124 6.12 4.78 10.05
N GLY A 125 5.49 3.92 9.26
CA GLY A 125 5.09 2.59 9.71
C GLY A 125 6.26 1.71 10.10
N PHE A 126 7.33 1.69 9.34
CA PHE A 126 8.54 0.94 9.68
C PHE A 126 9.33 1.59 10.83
N SER A 127 9.42 2.92 10.91
CA SER A 127 10.05 3.61 12.05
C SER A 127 9.38 3.25 13.36
N LEU A 128 8.05 3.31 13.43
CA LEU A 128 7.29 2.91 14.63
C LEU A 128 7.54 1.45 15.02
N SER A 129 7.67 0.56 14.03
CA SER A 129 7.96 -0.86 14.27
C SER A 129 9.38 -1.08 14.82
N LEU A 130 10.32 -0.23 14.43
CA LEU A 130 11.70 -0.27 14.89
C LEU A 130 11.86 0.39 16.27
N GLU A 131 11.14 1.48 16.55
CA GLU A 131 11.23 2.25 17.80
C GLU A 131 10.57 1.54 18.98
N ASN A 132 9.46 0.85 18.78
CA ASN A 132 8.72 0.17 19.87
C ASN A 132 9.51 -0.93 20.60
N ASN A 133 10.74 -1.21 20.18
CA ASN A 133 11.65 -2.18 20.80
C ASN A 133 13.05 -1.63 21.13
N THR A 134 13.32 -0.34 20.92
CA THR A 134 14.64 0.24 21.25
C THR A 134 14.56 1.16 22.46
N SER A 135 15.12 0.72 23.57
CA SER A 135 15.59 1.60 24.64
C SER A 135 16.91 2.30 24.28
N ASN A 136 17.35 2.28 23.02
CA ASN A 136 18.58 2.94 22.59
C ASN A 136 18.45 3.51 21.16
N ASN A 137 18.59 4.83 21.06
CA ASN A 137 18.66 5.66 19.87
C ASN A 137 19.75 5.20 18.89
N PHE A 138 19.39 4.50 17.81
CA PHE A 138 20.36 4.19 16.75
C PHE A 138 20.35 5.21 15.59
N PHE A 139 19.33 6.08 15.50
CA PHE A 139 19.20 7.08 14.43
C PHE A 139 19.34 8.55 14.89
N ALA A 140 19.73 8.79 16.15
CA ALA A 140 19.81 10.15 16.69
C ALA A 140 21.22 10.79 16.64
N GLU A 141 22.25 10.09 16.18
CA GLU A 141 23.63 10.60 16.31
C GLU A 141 24.41 10.82 15.00
N GLU A 142 23.83 10.64 13.80
CA GLU A 142 24.59 10.94 12.56
C GLU A 142 23.72 11.58 11.47
N PHE A 143 23.30 12.83 11.70
CA PHE A 143 23.07 13.80 10.62
C PHE A 143 23.29 15.23 11.14
#